data_f1f084d87f3bbcb8b18c110a4b1e0110
#
_entry.id   f1f084d87f3bbcb8b18c110a4b1e0110
#
_cell.length_a   1.000
_cell.length_b   1.000
_cell.length_c   1.000
_cell.angle_alpha   90.00
_cell.angle_beta   90.00
_cell.angle_gamma   90.00
#
_symmetry.space_group_name_H-M   'P 1'
#
loop_
_entity.id
_entity.type
_entity.pdbx_description
1 polymer ?
#
loop_
_entity_poly.entity_id
_entity_poly.type
_entity_poly.pdbx_seq_one_letter_code
_entity_poly.pdbx_strand_id
1 'polypeptide(L)'
;GVFYPDSFEKHFSFNDLTHKGALTGIRVEGPTNSVDQRIKRLSKELDLLENEYSVLNVEQSNIFWKKTKNLEVFSNTKKNLIRVVVPVSETLNLLQKLKNVDLSYFLDWGGSLIWLELNDISTKILNELKDITKDHNGYFTLIKVEEDMKAAADIFTIDPIKYKIS
;
A
#
# COMPACT_ATOMS: atom_id res chain seq x y z
N GLY A 1 -8.10 4.57 3.11
CA GLY A 1 -8.01 3.17 3.58
C GLY A 1 -6.72 2.52 3.17
N VAL A 2 -6.27 1.58 3.97
CA VAL A 2 -5.05 0.79 3.77
C VAL A 2 -5.37 -0.70 3.94
N PHE A 3 -4.65 -1.54 3.19
CA PHE A 3 -4.74 -3.00 3.30
C PHE A 3 -3.33 -3.58 3.43
N TYR A 4 -3.13 -4.39 4.47
CA TYR A 4 -1.91 -5.16 4.73
C TYR A 4 -2.22 -6.65 4.62
N PRO A 5 -1.52 -7.40 3.75
CA PRO A 5 -1.60 -8.87 3.71
C PRO A 5 -1.09 -9.52 5.01
N ASP A 6 -1.38 -10.80 5.19
CA ASP A 6 -1.00 -11.60 6.36
C ASP A 6 0.49 -11.55 6.69
N SER A 7 1.35 -11.37 5.68
CA SER A 7 2.81 -11.24 5.85
C SER A 7 3.21 -10.09 6.77
N PHE A 8 2.34 -9.12 6.99
CA PHE A 8 2.59 -7.94 7.86
C PHE A 8 1.94 -8.05 9.25
N GLU A 9 1.33 -9.18 9.61
CA GLU A 9 0.64 -9.39 10.90
C GLU A 9 1.48 -8.92 12.10
N LYS A 10 2.77 -9.25 12.13
CA LYS A 10 3.68 -8.92 13.25
C LYS A 10 3.95 -7.43 13.44
N HIS A 11 3.66 -6.60 12.44
CA HIS A 11 3.94 -5.15 12.48
C HIS A 11 2.84 -4.33 13.16
N PHE A 12 1.66 -4.92 13.38
CA PHE A 12 0.46 -4.23 13.88
C PHE A 12 -0.09 -4.85 15.16
N SER A 13 0.78 -5.20 16.11
CA SER A 13 0.32 -5.49 17.47
C SER A 13 0.13 -4.18 18.23
N PHE A 14 -1.09 -3.84 18.58
CA PHE A 14 -1.43 -2.80 19.55
C PHE A 14 -1.74 -3.48 20.88
N ASN A 15 -1.39 -2.86 22.00
CA ASN A 15 -1.33 -3.42 23.37
C ASN A 15 -2.43 -4.42 23.77
N ASP A 16 -3.62 -4.35 23.19
CA ASP A 16 -4.75 -5.26 23.49
C ASP A 16 -5.44 -5.79 22.22
N LEU A 17 -4.97 -5.42 21.02
CA LEU A 17 -5.52 -5.86 19.76
C LEU A 17 -4.55 -6.87 19.12
N THR A 18 -4.75 -8.14 19.42
CA THR A 18 -4.10 -9.21 18.66
C THR A 18 -4.80 -9.35 17.32
N HIS A 19 -4.14 -8.89 16.27
CA HIS A 19 -4.57 -9.10 14.91
C HIS A 19 -3.92 -10.37 14.37
N LYS A 20 -4.70 -11.21 13.69
CA LYS A 20 -4.22 -12.38 12.95
C LYS A 20 -4.68 -12.29 11.50
N GLY A 21 -3.76 -12.53 10.57
CA GLY A 21 -4.03 -12.51 9.15
C GLY A 21 -3.97 -11.12 8.51
N ALA A 22 -4.69 -10.91 7.42
CA ALA A 22 -4.72 -9.65 6.69
C ALA A 22 -5.46 -8.55 7.47
N LEU A 23 -5.03 -7.30 7.31
CA LEU A 23 -5.60 -6.14 8.01
C LEU A 23 -6.09 -5.08 7.02
N THR A 24 -7.35 -4.68 7.15
CA THR A 24 -7.88 -3.49 6.47
C THR A 24 -8.10 -2.37 7.48
N GLY A 25 -7.40 -1.25 7.30
CA GLY A 25 -7.57 -0.04 8.09
C GLY A 25 -8.40 1.01 7.35
N ILE A 26 -9.46 1.52 7.98
CA ILE A 26 -10.29 2.59 7.43
C ILE A 26 -10.28 3.76 8.41
N ARG A 27 -9.94 4.97 7.93
CA ARG A 27 -9.98 6.19 8.72
C ARG A 27 -11.24 6.98 8.42
N VAL A 28 -11.96 7.32 9.48
CA VAL A 28 -13.13 8.18 9.43
C VAL A 28 -12.83 9.43 10.26
N GLU A 29 -13.00 10.62 9.69
CA GLU A 29 -12.72 11.90 10.34
C GLU A 29 -13.97 12.79 10.35
N GLY A 30 -14.09 13.62 11.38
CA GLY A 30 -15.17 14.59 11.54
C GLY A 30 -15.54 14.82 13.00
N PRO A 31 -16.64 15.56 13.28
CA PRO A 31 -17.21 15.69 14.63
C PRO A 31 -17.57 14.32 15.21
N THR A 32 -17.37 14.13 16.53
CA THR A 32 -17.51 12.84 17.22
C THR A 32 -18.83 12.12 16.86
N ASN A 33 -19.96 12.79 17.00
CA ASN A 33 -21.28 12.19 16.70
C ASN A 33 -21.41 11.73 15.22
N SER A 34 -20.76 12.42 14.30
CA SER A 34 -20.75 12.05 12.88
C SER A 34 -19.85 10.86 12.62
N VAL A 35 -18.71 10.77 13.30
CA VAL A 35 -17.78 9.64 13.20
C VAL A 35 -18.46 8.36 13.66
N ASP A 36 -19.11 8.37 14.83
CA ASP A 36 -19.82 7.20 15.38
C ASP A 36 -20.91 6.68 14.43
N GLN A 37 -21.71 7.59 13.87
CA GLN A 37 -22.74 7.22 12.89
C GLN A 37 -22.16 6.62 11.61
N ARG A 38 -21.04 7.18 11.13
CA ARG A 38 -20.35 6.67 9.93
C ARG A 38 -19.73 5.31 10.17
N ILE A 39 -19.16 5.06 11.34
CA ILE A 39 -18.60 3.73 11.70
C ILE A 39 -19.72 2.70 11.72
N LYS A 40 -20.86 3.00 12.39
CA LYS A 40 -22.03 2.10 12.42
C LYS A 40 -22.61 1.84 11.04
N ARG A 41 -22.68 2.86 10.19
CA ARG A 41 -23.13 2.70 8.81
C ARG A 41 -22.16 1.84 8.01
N LEU A 42 -20.87 2.08 8.12
CA LEU A 42 -19.82 1.35 7.40
C LEU A 42 -19.81 -0.14 7.79
N SER A 43 -19.88 -0.45 9.10
CA SER A 43 -19.93 -1.85 9.55
C SER A 43 -21.16 -2.57 9.00
N LYS A 44 -22.31 -1.89 8.94
CA LYS A 44 -23.53 -2.45 8.35
C LYS A 44 -23.43 -2.64 6.83
N GLU A 45 -22.86 -1.67 6.10
CA GLU A 45 -22.66 -1.76 4.65
C GLU A 45 -21.67 -2.86 4.26
N LEU A 46 -20.69 -3.14 5.13
CA LEU A 46 -19.71 -4.21 4.95
C LEU A 46 -20.16 -5.55 5.54
N ASP A 47 -21.37 -5.63 6.11
CA ASP A 47 -21.94 -6.81 6.78
C ASP A 47 -21.00 -7.40 7.86
N LEU A 48 -20.35 -6.54 8.64
CA LEU A 48 -19.41 -6.93 9.68
C LEU A 48 -20.11 -7.15 11.02
N LEU A 49 -19.78 -8.26 11.67
CA LEU A 49 -20.16 -8.52 13.05
C LEU A 49 -19.26 -7.71 14.01
N GLU A 50 -19.75 -7.45 15.24
CA GLU A 50 -19.02 -6.65 16.24
C GLU A 50 -17.64 -7.23 16.63
N ASN A 51 -17.45 -8.53 16.49
CA ASN A 51 -16.19 -9.21 16.74
C ASN A 51 -15.23 -9.27 15.54
N GLU A 52 -15.65 -8.78 14.38
CA GLU A 52 -14.85 -8.80 13.15
C GLU A 52 -14.09 -7.50 12.90
N TYR A 53 -14.37 -6.47 13.70
CA TYR A 53 -13.64 -5.20 13.62
C TYR A 53 -13.36 -4.61 15.00
N SER A 54 -12.39 -3.72 15.05
CA SER A 54 -12.05 -2.97 16.25
C SER A 54 -12.00 -1.49 15.93
N VAL A 55 -12.51 -0.67 16.83
CA VAL A 55 -12.43 0.78 16.71
C VAL A 55 -11.26 1.28 17.53
N LEU A 56 -10.27 1.85 16.86
CA LEU A 56 -9.11 2.47 17.50
C LEU A 56 -9.53 3.80 18.13
N ASN A 57 -9.08 4.07 19.36
CA ASN A 57 -9.19 5.40 19.94
C ASN A 57 -8.28 6.40 19.19
N VAL A 58 -8.37 7.68 19.54
CA VAL A 58 -7.63 8.77 18.86
C VAL A 58 -6.12 8.54 18.89
N GLU A 59 -5.57 8.13 20.04
CA GLU A 59 -4.14 7.88 20.20
C GLU A 59 -3.66 6.68 19.37
N GLN A 60 -4.35 5.55 19.49
CA GLN A 60 -4.09 4.35 18.70
C GLN A 60 -4.20 4.62 17.19
N SER A 61 -5.23 5.36 16.78
CA SER A 61 -5.43 5.75 15.39
C SER A 61 -4.27 6.61 14.89
N ASN A 62 -3.82 7.60 15.67
CA ASN A 62 -2.69 8.44 15.30
C ASN A 62 -1.39 7.63 15.16
N ILE A 63 -1.13 6.69 16.07
CA ILE A 63 0.03 5.80 15.99
C ILE A 63 -0.05 4.94 14.73
N PHE A 64 -1.20 4.30 14.47
CA PHE A 64 -1.40 3.45 13.30
C PHE A 64 -1.12 4.20 11.99
N TRP A 65 -1.76 5.36 11.81
CA TRP A 65 -1.62 6.15 10.58
C TRP A 65 -0.23 6.79 10.44
N LYS A 66 0.43 7.12 11.56
CA LYS A 66 1.83 7.56 11.54
C LYS A 66 2.76 6.45 11.06
N LYS A 67 2.60 5.22 11.54
CA LYS A 67 3.36 4.05 11.09
C LYS A 67 3.15 3.78 9.60
N THR A 68 1.90 3.82 9.14
CA THR A 68 1.55 3.67 7.72
C THR A 68 2.21 4.74 6.86
N LYS A 69 2.05 6.02 7.23
CA LYS A 69 2.64 7.16 6.52
C LYS A 69 4.16 7.09 6.42
N ASN A 70 4.80 6.64 7.50
CA ASN A 70 6.26 6.55 7.57
C ASN A 70 6.80 5.25 6.97
N LEU A 71 5.95 4.39 6.41
CA LEU A 71 6.34 3.09 5.86
C LEU A 71 7.12 2.23 6.87
N GLU A 72 6.71 2.27 8.16
CA GLU A 72 7.46 1.60 9.23
C GLU A 72 7.58 0.08 9.03
N VAL A 73 6.65 -0.54 8.29
CA VAL A 73 6.71 -1.95 7.90
C VAL A 73 7.95 -2.28 7.05
N PHE A 74 8.52 -1.27 6.39
CA PHE A 74 9.72 -1.37 5.56
C PHE A 74 10.92 -0.63 6.16
N SER A 75 10.85 -0.13 7.40
CA SER A 75 11.88 0.73 8.01
C SER A 75 13.26 0.06 8.10
N ASN A 76 13.29 -1.24 8.35
CA ASN A 76 14.51 -2.02 8.51
C ASN A 76 14.89 -2.80 7.25
N THR A 77 14.17 -2.57 6.14
CA THR A 77 14.47 -3.31 4.93
C THR A 77 15.74 -2.80 4.24
N LYS A 78 16.59 -3.72 3.82
CA LYS A 78 17.67 -3.45 2.87
C LYS A 78 17.22 -3.65 1.42
N LYS A 79 15.99 -4.12 1.23
CA LYS A 79 15.41 -4.45 -0.06
C LYS A 79 15.05 -3.23 -0.89
N ASN A 80 14.70 -3.46 -2.13
CA ASN A 80 14.27 -2.43 -3.06
C ASN A 80 12.81 -2.06 -2.79
N LEU A 81 12.50 -0.77 -2.78
CA LEU A 81 11.17 -0.25 -2.51
C LEU A 81 10.65 0.52 -3.73
N ILE A 82 9.47 0.13 -4.17
CA ILE A 82 8.81 0.68 -5.35
C ILE A 82 7.43 1.19 -4.96
N ARG A 83 7.07 2.31 -5.53
CA ARG A 83 5.73 2.90 -5.44
C ARG A 83 5.05 2.78 -6.79
N VAL A 84 3.88 2.16 -6.82
CA VAL A 84 3.03 2.04 -8.00
C VAL A 84 1.68 2.70 -7.72
N VAL A 85 1.22 3.54 -8.61
CA VAL A 85 -0.12 4.16 -8.55
C VAL A 85 -0.88 3.72 -9.77
N VAL A 86 -2.06 3.12 -9.58
CA VAL A 86 -2.97 2.69 -10.65
C VAL A 86 -4.41 3.07 -10.32
N PRO A 87 -5.32 3.13 -11.30
CA PRO A 87 -6.75 3.16 -11.01
C PRO A 87 -7.12 1.97 -10.11
N VAL A 88 -7.95 2.18 -9.09
CA VAL A 88 -8.32 1.12 -8.12
C VAL A 88 -8.92 -0.12 -8.80
N SER A 89 -9.63 0.05 -9.91
CA SER A 89 -10.17 -1.05 -10.73
C SER A 89 -9.09 -1.97 -11.33
N GLU A 90 -7.87 -1.46 -11.50
CA GLU A 90 -6.76 -2.19 -12.10
C GLU A 90 -5.85 -2.89 -11.06
N THR A 91 -6.00 -2.53 -9.79
CA THR A 91 -5.09 -3.02 -8.73
C THR A 91 -5.03 -4.55 -8.65
N LEU A 92 -6.18 -5.22 -8.65
CA LEU A 92 -6.22 -6.67 -8.56
C LEU A 92 -5.64 -7.34 -9.81
N ASN A 93 -5.92 -6.81 -10.99
CA ASN A 93 -5.38 -7.31 -12.26
C ASN A 93 -3.85 -7.20 -12.28
N LEU A 94 -3.32 -6.06 -11.83
CA LEU A 94 -1.88 -5.82 -11.72
C LEU A 94 -1.24 -6.80 -10.72
N LEU A 95 -1.80 -6.94 -9.51
CA LEU A 95 -1.29 -7.88 -8.52
C LEU A 95 -1.32 -9.34 -9.01
N GLN A 96 -2.33 -9.73 -9.77
CA GLN A 96 -2.38 -11.07 -10.39
C GLN A 96 -1.23 -11.29 -11.39
N LYS A 97 -0.82 -10.27 -12.14
CA LYS A 97 0.36 -10.35 -13.01
C LYS A 97 1.66 -10.52 -12.22
N LEU A 98 1.72 -9.94 -11.03
CA LEU A 98 2.89 -9.99 -10.16
C LEU A 98 2.97 -11.22 -9.24
N LYS A 99 1.99 -12.12 -9.28
CA LYS A 99 1.89 -13.27 -8.35
C LYS A 99 3.11 -14.22 -8.32
N ASN A 100 3.90 -14.25 -9.39
CA ASN A 100 5.09 -15.10 -9.51
C ASN A 100 6.40 -14.33 -9.21
N VAL A 101 6.33 -13.04 -8.88
CA VAL A 101 7.47 -12.23 -8.46
C VAL A 101 7.62 -12.34 -6.95
N ASP A 102 8.84 -12.59 -6.48
CA ASP A 102 9.14 -12.63 -5.03
C ASP A 102 9.12 -11.21 -4.46
N LEU A 103 7.96 -10.81 -4.00
CA LEU A 103 7.72 -9.48 -3.45
C LEU A 103 6.77 -9.49 -2.26
N SER A 104 6.90 -8.48 -1.41
CA SER A 104 5.91 -8.13 -0.41
C SER A 104 5.21 -6.84 -0.83
N TYR A 105 3.94 -6.67 -0.48
CA TYR A 105 3.21 -5.44 -0.81
C TYR A 105 2.19 -5.06 0.25
N PHE A 106 1.84 -3.79 0.30
CA PHE A 106 0.59 -3.34 0.91
C PHE A 106 -0.08 -2.27 0.04
N LEU A 107 -1.38 -2.09 0.25
CA LEU A 107 -2.19 -1.13 -0.50
C LEU A 107 -2.53 0.07 0.37
N ASP A 108 -2.48 1.27 -0.22
CA ASP A 108 -2.90 2.52 0.39
C ASP A 108 -3.84 3.29 -0.55
N TRP A 109 -4.33 4.44 -0.13
CA TRP A 109 -5.28 5.27 -0.88
C TRP A 109 -6.53 4.51 -1.37
N GLY A 110 -7.05 3.60 -0.53
CA GLY A 110 -8.20 2.77 -0.91
C GLY A 110 -7.91 1.77 -2.02
N GLY A 111 -6.63 1.39 -2.19
CA GLY A 111 -6.18 0.39 -3.16
C GLY A 111 -5.53 0.95 -4.41
N SER A 112 -5.55 2.28 -4.65
CA SER A 112 -4.93 2.87 -5.85
C SER A 112 -3.42 3.08 -5.72
N LEU A 113 -2.86 3.01 -4.54
CA LEU A 113 -1.42 3.09 -4.27
C LEU A 113 -0.92 1.74 -3.76
N ILE A 114 0.06 1.17 -4.44
CA ILE A 114 0.70 -0.10 -4.10
C ILE A 114 2.15 0.19 -3.71
N TRP A 115 2.52 -0.22 -2.52
CA TRP A 115 3.90 -0.24 -2.08
C TRP A 115 4.44 -1.65 -2.25
N LEU A 116 5.51 -1.81 -3.04
CA LEU A 116 6.16 -3.08 -3.35
C LEU A 116 7.55 -3.11 -2.74
N GLU A 117 7.88 -4.19 -2.05
CA GLU A 117 9.22 -4.49 -1.57
C GLU A 117 9.73 -5.75 -2.28
N LEU A 118 10.88 -5.67 -2.95
CA LEU A 118 11.50 -6.77 -3.68
C LEU A 118 12.86 -7.13 -3.08
N ASN A 119 13.14 -8.43 -2.92
CA ASN A 119 14.43 -8.93 -2.47
C ASN A 119 15.52 -8.56 -3.47
N ASP A 120 15.35 -8.98 -4.71
CA ASP A 120 16.25 -8.73 -5.82
C ASP A 120 15.54 -7.96 -6.92
N ILE A 121 16.26 -7.01 -7.53
CA ILE A 121 15.78 -6.27 -8.67
C ILE A 121 16.84 -6.33 -9.77
N SER A 122 16.53 -6.98 -10.89
CA SER A 122 17.32 -6.91 -12.11
C SER A 122 16.71 -5.87 -13.05
N THR A 123 17.50 -5.38 -14.00
CA THR A 123 17.00 -4.49 -15.05
C THR A 123 15.81 -5.11 -15.80
N LYS A 124 15.81 -6.44 -15.97
CA LYS A 124 14.70 -7.17 -16.58
C LYS A 124 13.43 -7.07 -15.76
N ILE A 125 13.50 -7.38 -14.45
CA ILE A 125 12.35 -7.29 -13.53
C ILE A 125 11.84 -5.87 -13.45
N LEU A 126 12.73 -4.87 -13.40
CA LEU A 126 12.38 -3.47 -13.36
C LEU A 126 11.59 -3.04 -14.61
N ASN A 127 12.05 -3.42 -15.80
CA ASN A 127 11.38 -3.11 -17.06
C ASN A 127 10.02 -3.84 -17.14
N GLU A 128 9.96 -5.10 -16.74
CA GLU A 128 8.70 -5.85 -16.68
C GLU A 128 7.67 -5.19 -15.75
N LEU A 129 8.09 -4.74 -14.56
CA LEU A 129 7.23 -4.00 -13.63
C LEU A 129 6.76 -2.67 -14.21
N LYS A 130 7.63 -1.93 -14.92
CA LYS A 130 7.27 -0.69 -15.61
C LYS A 130 6.23 -0.95 -16.70
N ASP A 131 6.44 -1.97 -17.53
CA ASP A 131 5.54 -2.31 -18.62
C ASP A 131 4.16 -2.76 -18.09
N ILE A 132 4.14 -3.67 -17.11
CA ILE A 132 2.90 -4.09 -16.45
C ILE A 132 2.17 -2.87 -15.85
N THR A 133 2.88 -1.99 -15.17
CA THR A 133 2.27 -0.79 -14.58
C THR A 133 1.66 0.12 -15.65
N LYS A 134 2.36 0.32 -16.76
CA LYS A 134 1.89 1.13 -17.89
C LYS A 134 0.66 0.53 -18.55
N ASP A 135 0.63 -0.79 -18.74
CA ASP A 135 -0.51 -1.52 -19.34
C ASP A 135 -1.78 -1.39 -18.49
N HIS A 136 -1.63 -1.15 -17.18
CA HIS A 136 -2.72 -0.88 -16.25
C HIS A 136 -2.95 0.62 -15.98
N ASN A 137 -2.52 1.50 -16.90
CA ASN A 137 -2.66 2.96 -16.80
C ASN A 137 -2.06 3.56 -15.52
N GLY A 138 -0.97 2.95 -15.05
CA GLY A 138 -0.34 3.32 -13.80
C GLY A 138 0.95 4.11 -13.93
N TYR A 139 1.44 4.57 -12.78
CA TYR A 139 2.70 5.27 -12.62
C TYR A 139 3.62 4.48 -11.70
N PHE A 140 4.84 4.30 -12.13
CA PHE A 140 5.89 3.60 -11.41
C PHE A 140 6.91 4.61 -10.87
N THR A 141 7.34 4.44 -9.62
CA THR A 141 8.39 5.25 -9.01
C THR A 141 9.30 4.37 -8.17
N LEU A 142 10.58 4.43 -8.43
CA LEU A 142 11.60 3.74 -7.64
C LEU A 142 11.97 4.62 -6.44
N ILE A 143 11.66 4.15 -5.23
CA ILE A 143 11.86 4.92 -3.98
C ILE A 143 13.21 4.61 -3.35
N LYS A 144 13.57 3.32 -3.30
CA LYS A 144 14.83 2.84 -2.76
C LYS A 144 15.36 1.71 -3.64
N VAL A 145 16.62 1.76 -3.96
CA VAL A 145 17.32 0.76 -4.77
C VAL A 145 18.78 0.71 -4.34
N GLU A 146 19.41 -0.42 -4.52
CA GLU A 146 20.87 -0.57 -4.34
C GLU A 146 21.65 0.38 -5.26
N GLU A 147 22.84 0.83 -4.81
CA GLU A 147 23.59 1.89 -5.50
C GLU A 147 23.97 1.55 -6.93
N ASP A 148 24.34 0.29 -7.18
CA ASP A 148 24.73 -0.20 -8.49
C ASP A 148 23.61 -0.11 -9.54
N MET A 149 22.36 -0.10 -9.11
CA MET A 149 21.19 -0.01 -9.97
C MET A 149 20.72 1.43 -10.20
N LYS A 150 21.16 2.39 -9.38
CA LYS A 150 20.73 3.80 -9.51
C LYS A 150 21.12 4.43 -10.85
N ALA A 151 22.30 4.07 -11.38
CA ALA A 151 22.80 4.61 -12.63
C ALA A 151 22.11 4.02 -13.88
N ALA A 152 21.51 2.82 -13.76
CA ALA A 152 20.87 2.12 -14.87
C ALA A 152 19.35 2.28 -14.91
N ALA A 153 18.74 2.87 -13.87
CA ALA A 153 17.30 2.93 -13.71
C ALA A 153 16.78 4.34 -13.97
N ASP A 154 15.90 4.48 -14.97
CA ASP A 154 14.98 5.61 -15.01
C ASP A 154 14.08 5.55 -13.77
N ILE A 155 14.27 6.52 -12.86
CA ILE A 155 13.62 6.55 -11.55
C ILE A 155 12.11 6.75 -11.69
N PHE A 156 11.65 7.38 -12.77
CA PHE A 156 10.24 7.71 -13.00
C PHE A 156 9.76 7.22 -14.37
N THR A 157 8.51 6.76 -14.43
CA THR A 157 7.81 6.72 -15.72
C THR A 157 7.40 8.13 -16.08
N ILE A 158 7.94 8.65 -17.18
CA ILE A 158 7.59 9.97 -17.71
C ILE A 158 6.30 9.84 -18.51
N ASP A 159 5.26 10.60 -18.11
CA ASP A 159 4.06 10.74 -18.92
C ASP A 159 4.40 11.57 -20.18
N PRO A 160 4.24 11.01 -21.40
CA PRO A 160 4.56 11.72 -22.64
C PRO A 160 3.78 13.03 -22.82
N ILE A 161 2.61 13.15 -22.21
CA ILE A 161 1.76 14.34 -22.26
C ILE A 161 2.35 15.43 -21.37
N LYS A 162 2.78 15.08 -20.15
CA LYS A 162 3.42 16.04 -19.23
C LYS A 162 4.76 16.55 -19.75
N TYR A 163 5.50 15.74 -20.48
CA TYR A 163 6.76 16.14 -21.09
C TYR A 163 6.60 17.19 -22.21
N LYS A 164 5.43 17.24 -22.86
CA LYS A 164 5.13 18.23 -23.91
C LYS A 164 4.62 19.58 -23.38
N ILE A 165 4.30 19.66 -22.09
CA ILE A 165 3.71 20.85 -21.45
C ILE A 165 4.78 21.63 -20.63
N SER A 166 5.91 21.01 -20.34
CA SER A 166 7.07 21.63 -19.66
C SER A 166 8.12 22.09 -20.66
#